data_f786faf54190add0a9021bc9a047dea4
#
_entry.id   f786faf54190add0a9021bc9a047dea4
#
_cell.length_a   1.000
_cell.length_b   1.000
_cell.length_c   1.000
_cell.angle_alpha   90.00
_cell.angle_beta   90.00
_cell.angle_gamma   90.00
#
_symmetry.space_group_name_H-M   'P 1'
#
loop_
_entity.id
_entity.type
_entity.pdbx_description
1 polymer ?
#
loop_
_entity_poly.entity_id
_entity_poly.type
_entity_poly.pdbx_seq_one_letter_code
_entity_poly.pdbx_strand_id
1 'polypeptide(L)'
;MRKKTLVLSLLLACATAFGQSSYDLVIVGGNPGGIMAAISAARMGKKSVILERTRYVGGLPANGLGATDIATRAATTGLFREFVDGVKQHYIDTYGPGSEQVKVCSDGYHFEPSVGARIFQKMLDGQKDKITVLTMRQFDAEDENIVMRDNRIEKIRILNRETGEMEEYTGSVFLDATYEGDLGAAAGVPFRVGREGKDEFGEPGAGRVYKYWGGPEGDGSTFKKDNAVQSYNYRLCLTNNPANRVAFTKPAHYNREDYASIVEDVWTGRNTDAAMQCVTPEMMEENRKHIKTGNPSKLPGDKWGIAKITNIVHVPNMKTDANNQHGVFVSTD
;
A
#
# COMPACT_ATOMS: atom_id res chain seq x y z
N MET A 1 -50.96 -62.35 -1.09
CA MET A 1 -50.44 -61.44 -2.12
C MET A 1 -50.15 -60.10 -1.47
N ARG A 2 -48.86 -59.76 -1.16
CA ARG A 2 -48.48 -58.52 -0.56
C ARG A 2 -47.97 -57.60 -1.67
N LYS A 3 -48.65 -56.48 -1.90
CA LYS A 3 -48.23 -55.45 -2.83
C LYS A 3 -47.06 -54.65 -2.21
N LYS A 4 -45.89 -54.70 -2.81
CA LYS A 4 -44.75 -53.84 -2.47
C LYS A 4 -44.90 -52.49 -3.19
N THR A 5 -45.17 -51.44 -2.44
CA THR A 5 -45.17 -50.07 -2.95
C THR A 5 -43.74 -49.57 -3.02
N LEU A 6 -43.27 -49.32 -4.22
CA LEU A 6 -41.92 -48.70 -4.47
C LEU A 6 -42.08 -47.22 -4.34
N VAL A 7 -41.49 -46.63 -3.28
CA VAL A 7 -41.39 -45.18 -3.13
C VAL A 7 -40.13 -44.75 -3.83
N LEU A 8 -40.30 -44.10 -4.97
CA LEU A 8 -39.19 -43.46 -5.74
C LEU A 8 -38.97 -42.09 -5.15
N SER A 9 -37.92 -41.94 -4.32
CA SER A 9 -37.47 -40.64 -3.79
C SER A 9 -36.73 -39.87 -4.88
N LEU A 10 -37.42 -38.89 -5.46
CA LEU A 10 -36.82 -37.93 -6.39
C LEU A 10 -36.01 -36.93 -5.57
N LEU A 11 -34.68 -37.12 -5.47
CA LEU A 11 -33.77 -36.12 -4.97
C LEU A 11 -33.67 -35.03 -6.04
N LEU A 12 -34.39 -33.92 -5.86
CA LEU A 12 -34.27 -32.71 -6.62
C LEU A 12 -32.98 -32.00 -6.13
N ALA A 13 -31.86 -32.24 -6.81
CA ALA A 13 -30.68 -31.44 -6.64
C ALA A 13 -30.98 -30.03 -7.18
N CYS A 14 -31.33 -29.10 -6.30
CA CYS A 14 -31.34 -27.70 -6.62
C CYS A 14 -29.86 -27.30 -6.84
N ALA A 15 -29.38 -27.46 -8.06
CA ALA A 15 -28.19 -26.72 -8.51
C ALA A 15 -28.64 -25.26 -8.56
N THR A 16 -28.28 -24.49 -7.53
CA THR A 16 -28.29 -23.04 -7.61
C THR A 16 -27.27 -22.68 -8.67
N ALA A 17 -27.75 -22.46 -9.89
CA ALA A 17 -26.97 -21.83 -10.93
C ALA A 17 -26.69 -20.43 -10.43
N PHE A 18 -25.56 -20.23 -9.72
CA PHE A 18 -24.95 -18.92 -9.57
C PHE A 18 -24.70 -18.43 -10.99
N GLY A 19 -25.39 -17.38 -11.39
CA GLY A 19 -25.26 -16.81 -12.71
C GLY A 19 -23.79 -16.43 -12.90
N GLN A 20 -23.12 -17.17 -13.76
CA GLN A 20 -21.72 -16.94 -14.12
C GLN A 20 -21.65 -15.58 -14.81
N SER A 21 -21.29 -14.55 -14.06
CA SER A 21 -21.12 -13.20 -14.61
C SER A 21 -19.84 -13.19 -15.45
N SER A 22 -19.99 -13.08 -16.75
CA SER A 22 -18.88 -12.94 -17.66
C SER A 22 -18.53 -11.46 -17.81
N TYR A 23 -17.26 -11.13 -17.58
CA TYR A 23 -16.72 -9.78 -17.71
C TYR A 23 -15.74 -9.71 -18.89
N ASP A 24 -15.60 -8.53 -19.49
CA ASP A 24 -14.49 -8.28 -20.40
C ASP A 24 -13.15 -8.26 -19.64
N LEU A 25 -13.17 -7.73 -18.41
CA LEU A 25 -11.99 -7.58 -17.56
C LEU A 25 -12.30 -7.97 -16.12
N VAL A 26 -11.56 -8.92 -15.58
CA VAL A 26 -11.56 -9.30 -14.16
C VAL A 26 -10.30 -8.77 -13.50
N ILE A 27 -10.44 -7.93 -12.48
CA ILE A 27 -9.34 -7.24 -11.80
C ILE A 27 -9.26 -7.75 -10.37
N VAL A 28 -8.12 -8.32 -10.01
CA VAL A 28 -7.82 -8.69 -8.62
C VAL A 28 -7.02 -7.56 -7.98
N GLY A 29 -7.61 -6.90 -6.99
CA GLY A 29 -7.06 -5.74 -6.29
C GLY A 29 -7.73 -4.42 -6.67
N GLY A 30 -8.32 -3.76 -5.67
CA GLY A 30 -8.99 -2.45 -5.78
C GLY A 30 -8.06 -1.27 -5.48
N ASN A 31 -6.77 -1.38 -5.77
CA ASN A 31 -5.81 -0.29 -5.62
C ASN A 31 -5.90 0.71 -6.81
N PRO A 32 -5.14 1.82 -6.81
CA PRO A 32 -5.21 2.80 -7.89
C PRO A 32 -5.02 2.21 -9.29
N GLY A 33 -4.11 1.24 -9.47
CA GLY A 33 -3.89 0.58 -10.76
C GLY A 33 -5.14 -0.15 -11.26
N GLY A 34 -5.78 -0.94 -10.38
CA GLY A 34 -7.01 -1.66 -10.71
C GLY A 34 -8.18 -0.73 -11.01
N ILE A 35 -8.34 0.34 -10.23
CA ILE A 35 -9.38 1.36 -10.45
C ILE A 35 -9.19 2.04 -11.81
N MET A 36 -7.97 2.48 -12.12
CA MET A 36 -7.69 3.17 -13.38
C MET A 36 -7.85 2.25 -14.59
N ALA A 37 -7.50 0.96 -14.45
CA ALA A 37 -7.74 -0.05 -15.50
C ALA A 37 -9.24 -0.25 -15.74
N ALA A 38 -10.05 -0.37 -14.68
CA ALA A 38 -11.50 -0.49 -14.80
C ALA A 38 -12.13 0.71 -15.48
N ILE A 39 -11.73 1.93 -15.09
CA ILE A 39 -12.24 3.17 -15.70
C ILE A 39 -11.85 3.27 -17.17
N SER A 40 -10.60 2.92 -17.50
CA SER A 40 -10.15 2.88 -18.90
C SER A 40 -10.95 1.90 -19.75
N ALA A 41 -11.17 0.68 -19.23
CA ALA A 41 -11.98 -0.33 -19.89
C ALA A 41 -13.44 0.15 -20.07
N ALA A 42 -14.03 0.77 -19.05
CA ALA A 42 -15.38 1.29 -19.12
C ALA A 42 -15.53 2.39 -20.19
N ARG A 43 -14.55 3.30 -20.31
CA ARG A 43 -14.50 4.31 -21.37
C ARG A 43 -14.38 3.72 -22.77
N MET A 44 -13.87 2.50 -22.88
CA MET A 44 -13.84 1.71 -24.13
C MET A 44 -15.10 0.85 -24.30
N GLY A 45 -16.13 1.04 -23.49
CA GLY A 45 -17.38 0.29 -23.56
C GLY A 45 -17.34 -1.11 -22.93
N LYS A 46 -16.25 -1.48 -22.25
CA LYS A 46 -16.03 -2.81 -21.66
C LYS A 46 -16.57 -2.91 -20.24
N LYS A 47 -17.04 -4.12 -19.87
CA LYS A 47 -17.52 -4.42 -18.53
C LYS A 47 -16.39 -5.02 -17.70
N SER A 48 -16.20 -4.51 -16.49
CA SER A 48 -15.19 -5.01 -15.57
C SER A 48 -15.75 -5.29 -14.19
N VAL A 49 -15.06 -6.17 -13.45
CA VAL A 49 -15.25 -6.36 -12.02
C VAL A 49 -13.93 -6.11 -11.31
N ILE A 50 -13.99 -5.38 -10.21
CA ILE A 50 -12.90 -5.21 -9.26
C ILE A 50 -13.18 -6.09 -8.05
N LEU A 51 -12.24 -6.98 -7.71
CA LEU A 51 -12.30 -7.90 -6.59
C LEU A 51 -11.28 -7.42 -5.54
N GLU A 52 -11.76 -6.79 -4.47
CA GLU A 52 -10.91 -6.17 -3.45
C GLU A 52 -10.99 -6.95 -2.13
N ARG A 53 -9.84 -7.36 -1.59
CA ARG A 53 -9.77 -8.18 -0.37
C ARG A 53 -10.19 -7.46 0.91
N THR A 54 -10.12 -6.15 0.92
CA THR A 54 -10.49 -5.31 2.07
C THR A 54 -11.91 -4.73 1.92
N ARG A 55 -12.34 -3.95 2.89
CA ARG A 55 -13.63 -3.23 2.83
C ARG A 55 -13.58 -1.97 1.97
N TYR A 56 -12.39 -1.53 1.54
CA TYR A 56 -12.18 -0.23 0.92
C TYR A 56 -11.34 -0.38 -0.34
N VAL A 57 -11.74 0.30 -1.40
CA VAL A 57 -10.93 0.47 -2.61
C VAL A 57 -10.08 1.74 -2.52
N GLY A 58 -9.02 1.81 -3.32
CA GLY A 58 -8.12 2.96 -3.40
C GLY A 58 -6.71 2.69 -2.89
N GLY A 59 -6.47 1.51 -2.31
CA GLY A 59 -5.15 1.10 -1.85
C GLY A 59 -4.52 2.09 -0.87
N LEU A 60 -3.20 2.28 -0.95
CA LEU A 60 -2.45 3.16 -0.04
C LEU A 60 -2.97 4.60 0.01
N PRO A 61 -3.31 5.28 -1.10
CA PRO A 61 -3.85 6.64 -1.06
C PRO A 61 -5.15 6.79 -0.26
N ALA A 62 -5.95 5.72 -0.17
CA ALA A 62 -7.16 5.71 0.63
C ALA A 62 -6.92 5.28 2.10
N ASN A 63 -5.74 4.75 2.42
CA ASN A 63 -5.44 4.10 3.70
C ASN A 63 -4.19 4.64 4.42
N GLY A 64 -3.72 5.83 4.11
CA GLY A 64 -2.63 6.44 4.89
C GLY A 64 -1.65 7.28 4.08
N LEU A 65 -1.39 6.92 2.81
CA LEU A 65 -0.53 7.71 1.94
C LEU A 65 -1.27 8.99 1.51
N GLY A 66 -1.07 10.07 2.26
CA GLY A 66 -1.68 11.36 2.00
C GLY A 66 -0.83 12.31 1.17
N ALA A 67 0.44 11.97 0.96
CA ALA A 67 1.36 12.76 0.15
C ALA A 67 1.94 11.91 -0.98
N THR A 68 1.75 12.35 -2.22
CA THR A 68 2.33 11.69 -3.39
C THR A 68 3.71 12.28 -3.70
N ASP A 69 4.70 11.41 -3.87
CA ASP A 69 6.10 11.80 -4.07
C ASP A 69 6.39 12.13 -5.56
N ILE A 70 5.59 13.00 -6.14
CA ILE A 70 5.75 13.42 -7.55
C ILE A 70 6.59 14.68 -7.63
N ALA A 71 7.84 14.53 -8.04
CA ALA A 71 8.77 15.65 -8.24
C ALA A 71 8.45 16.45 -9.52
N THR A 72 8.16 15.77 -10.63
CA THR A 72 7.90 16.40 -11.94
C THR A 72 6.40 16.45 -12.23
N ARG A 73 5.69 17.34 -11.56
CA ARG A 73 4.23 17.46 -11.67
C ARG A 73 3.72 17.75 -13.08
N ALA A 74 4.49 18.44 -13.89
CA ALA A 74 4.15 18.71 -15.29
C ALA A 74 4.05 17.44 -16.16
N ALA A 75 4.67 16.33 -15.73
CA ALA A 75 4.57 15.05 -16.42
C ALA A 75 3.32 14.25 -16.02
N THR A 76 2.55 14.71 -15.04
CA THR A 76 1.32 14.05 -14.60
C THR A 76 0.21 14.21 -15.64
N THR A 77 -0.29 13.11 -16.17
CA THR A 77 -1.30 13.06 -17.22
C THR A 77 -2.36 11.98 -16.98
N GLY A 78 -3.34 11.87 -17.86
CA GLY A 78 -4.35 10.81 -17.88
C GLY A 78 -5.19 10.76 -16.60
N LEU A 79 -5.59 9.56 -16.21
CA LEU A 79 -6.47 9.33 -15.06
C LEU A 79 -5.85 9.75 -13.73
N PHE A 80 -4.52 9.67 -13.59
CA PHE A 80 -3.88 10.18 -12.39
C PHE A 80 -4.01 11.70 -12.29
N ARG A 81 -3.91 12.41 -13.39
CA ARG A 81 -4.18 13.85 -13.42
C ARG A 81 -5.64 14.17 -13.05
N GLU A 82 -6.60 13.39 -13.55
CA GLU A 82 -8.01 13.55 -13.17
C GLU A 82 -8.23 13.34 -11.67
N PHE A 83 -7.55 12.37 -11.07
CA PHE A 83 -7.58 12.16 -9.62
C PHE A 83 -7.05 13.37 -8.88
N VAL A 84 -5.87 13.87 -9.23
CA VAL A 84 -5.21 15.02 -8.59
C VAL A 84 -6.08 16.28 -8.72
N ASP A 85 -6.60 16.55 -9.91
CA ASP A 85 -7.51 17.68 -10.15
C ASP A 85 -8.80 17.54 -9.32
N GLY A 86 -9.33 16.31 -9.20
CA GLY A 86 -10.50 16.02 -8.37
C GLY A 86 -10.25 16.28 -6.88
N VAL A 87 -9.05 15.93 -6.37
CA VAL A 87 -8.63 16.24 -5.00
C VAL A 87 -8.59 17.75 -4.78
N LYS A 88 -7.91 18.51 -5.66
CA LYS A 88 -7.83 19.97 -5.57
C LYS A 88 -9.21 20.61 -5.59
N GLN A 89 -10.07 20.16 -6.51
CA GLN A 89 -11.41 20.68 -6.66
C GLN A 89 -12.27 20.42 -5.40
N HIS A 90 -12.12 19.25 -4.78
CA HIS A 90 -12.78 18.94 -3.51
C HIS A 90 -12.47 19.98 -2.43
N TYR A 91 -11.22 20.38 -2.26
CA TYR A 91 -10.84 21.38 -1.26
C TYR A 91 -11.32 22.79 -1.65
N ILE A 92 -11.31 23.13 -2.94
CA ILE A 92 -11.88 24.40 -3.43
C ILE A 92 -13.38 24.48 -3.13
N ASP A 93 -14.12 23.42 -3.46
CA ASP A 93 -15.58 23.39 -3.26
C ASP A 93 -15.97 23.40 -1.79
N THR A 94 -15.15 22.79 -0.93
CA THR A 94 -15.45 22.64 0.50
C THR A 94 -15.06 23.87 1.32
N TYR A 95 -13.92 24.50 1.01
CA TYR A 95 -13.31 25.52 1.85
C TYR A 95 -13.09 26.86 1.14
N GLY A 96 -13.30 26.92 -0.16
CA GLY A 96 -13.05 28.11 -0.99
C GLY A 96 -11.60 28.14 -1.57
N PRO A 97 -11.42 28.81 -2.71
CA PRO A 97 -10.17 28.77 -3.48
C PRO A 97 -8.95 29.39 -2.77
N GLY A 98 -9.17 30.28 -1.83
CA GLY A 98 -8.10 30.95 -1.06
C GLY A 98 -7.79 30.32 0.29
N SER A 99 -8.42 29.20 0.63
CA SER A 99 -8.32 28.58 1.94
C SER A 99 -6.94 27.99 2.21
N GLU A 100 -6.62 27.81 3.50
CA GLU A 100 -5.39 27.11 3.91
C GLU A 100 -5.39 25.66 3.43
N GLN A 101 -6.55 25.01 3.40
CA GLN A 101 -6.70 23.64 2.89
C GLN A 101 -6.28 23.51 1.44
N VAL A 102 -6.65 24.49 0.60
CA VAL A 102 -6.24 24.51 -0.81
C VAL A 102 -4.74 24.75 -0.98
N LYS A 103 -4.13 25.59 -0.13
CA LYS A 103 -2.67 25.78 -0.13
C LYS A 103 -1.94 24.50 0.28
N VAL A 104 -2.36 23.89 1.38
CA VAL A 104 -1.74 22.68 1.94
C VAL A 104 -1.97 21.46 1.04
N CYS A 105 -3.08 21.40 0.28
CA CYS A 105 -3.30 20.28 -0.64
C CYS A 105 -2.30 20.22 -1.81
N SER A 106 -1.45 21.23 -1.93
CA SER A 106 -0.30 21.19 -2.87
C SER A 106 -0.73 20.81 -4.30
N ASP A 107 -1.70 21.54 -4.85
CA ASP A 107 -2.31 21.29 -6.16
C ASP A 107 -3.00 19.92 -6.30
N GLY A 108 -3.43 19.31 -5.20
CA GLY A 108 -4.10 18.01 -5.18
C GLY A 108 -3.16 16.83 -4.92
N TYR A 109 -1.86 17.07 -4.76
CA TYR A 109 -0.88 16.03 -4.49
C TYR A 109 -0.78 15.66 -3.00
N HIS A 110 -1.30 16.50 -2.10
CA HIS A 110 -1.40 16.22 -0.68
C HIS A 110 -2.88 16.23 -0.26
N PHE A 111 -3.31 15.17 0.41
CA PHE A 111 -4.72 15.01 0.76
C PHE A 111 -4.91 14.13 1.99
N GLU A 112 -6.05 14.29 2.62
CA GLU A 112 -6.50 13.33 3.63
C GLU A 112 -6.84 12.00 2.96
N PRO A 113 -6.46 10.83 3.52
CA PRO A 113 -6.80 9.53 2.93
C PRO A 113 -8.29 9.34 2.63
N SER A 114 -9.16 9.89 3.47
CA SER A 114 -10.61 9.89 3.25
C SER A 114 -11.05 10.68 2.02
N VAL A 115 -10.30 11.73 1.65
CA VAL A 115 -10.54 12.49 0.41
C VAL A 115 -10.08 11.68 -0.78
N GLY A 116 -8.89 11.05 -0.70
CA GLY A 116 -8.42 10.13 -1.74
C GLY A 116 -9.44 9.03 -2.03
N ALA A 117 -9.95 8.36 -0.98
CA ALA A 117 -11.00 7.35 -1.11
C ALA A 117 -12.27 7.90 -1.79
N ARG A 118 -12.70 9.09 -1.40
CA ARG A 118 -13.89 9.74 -1.98
C ARG A 118 -13.72 10.08 -3.46
N ILE A 119 -12.54 10.52 -3.86
CA ILE A 119 -12.28 10.83 -5.27
C ILE A 119 -12.25 9.56 -6.11
N PHE A 120 -11.60 8.48 -5.65
CA PHE A 120 -11.68 7.19 -6.34
C PHE A 120 -13.12 6.70 -6.47
N GLN A 121 -13.91 6.77 -5.41
CA GLN A 121 -15.31 6.37 -5.45
C GLN A 121 -16.10 7.20 -6.48
N LYS A 122 -15.91 8.53 -6.48
CA LYS A 122 -16.55 9.42 -7.46
C LYS A 122 -16.19 9.06 -8.91
N MET A 123 -14.91 8.71 -9.16
CA MET A 123 -14.47 8.29 -10.49
C MET A 123 -15.10 6.96 -10.91
N LEU A 124 -15.21 6.00 -9.99
CA LEU A 124 -15.90 4.72 -10.22
C LEU A 124 -17.40 4.90 -10.46
N ASP A 125 -18.06 5.73 -9.65
CA ASP A 125 -19.49 6.01 -9.76
C ASP A 125 -19.85 6.63 -11.12
N GLY A 126 -18.92 7.40 -11.71
CA GLY A 126 -19.06 7.92 -13.06
C GLY A 126 -19.12 6.84 -14.15
N GLN A 127 -18.79 5.59 -13.83
CA GLN A 127 -18.75 4.45 -14.74
C GLN A 127 -19.51 3.23 -14.17
N LYS A 128 -20.41 3.42 -13.22
CA LYS A 128 -21.11 2.34 -12.48
C LYS A 128 -21.87 1.34 -13.36
N ASP A 129 -22.30 1.75 -14.57
CA ASP A 129 -23.00 0.88 -15.51
C ASP A 129 -22.06 -0.15 -16.17
N LYS A 130 -20.77 0.05 -16.07
CA LYS A 130 -19.72 -0.81 -16.67
C LYS A 130 -18.77 -1.43 -15.65
N ILE A 131 -18.71 -0.90 -14.42
CA ILE A 131 -17.80 -1.36 -13.38
C ILE A 131 -18.61 -1.92 -12.21
N THR A 132 -18.35 -3.18 -11.88
CA THR A 132 -18.81 -3.79 -10.63
C THR A 132 -17.65 -3.76 -9.64
N VAL A 133 -17.88 -3.27 -8.43
CA VAL A 133 -16.89 -3.29 -7.34
C VAL A 133 -17.37 -4.23 -6.25
N LEU A 134 -16.60 -5.25 -5.95
CA LEU A 134 -16.87 -6.23 -4.90
C LEU A 134 -15.72 -6.19 -3.90
N THR A 135 -16.02 -5.73 -2.71
CA THR A 135 -15.09 -5.71 -1.56
C THR A 135 -15.16 -7.01 -0.78
N MET A 136 -14.21 -7.27 0.10
CA MET A 136 -14.10 -8.51 0.87
C MET A 136 -13.98 -9.76 -0.02
N ARG A 137 -13.38 -9.63 -1.21
CA ARG A 137 -13.10 -10.70 -2.18
C ARG A 137 -11.61 -10.93 -2.27
N GLN A 138 -11.13 -12.01 -1.68
CA GLN A 138 -9.72 -12.35 -1.59
C GLN A 138 -9.36 -13.46 -2.57
N PHE A 139 -8.34 -13.22 -3.38
CA PHE A 139 -7.66 -14.25 -4.15
C PHE A 139 -6.50 -14.81 -3.32
N ASP A 140 -6.43 -16.12 -3.23
CA ASP A 140 -5.29 -16.84 -2.65
C ASP A 140 -4.60 -17.60 -3.77
N ALA A 141 -3.27 -17.49 -3.85
CA ALA A 141 -2.45 -18.03 -4.95
C ALA A 141 -2.23 -19.55 -4.83
N GLU A 142 -3.35 -20.29 -4.68
CA GLU A 142 -3.33 -21.75 -4.66
C GLU A 142 -3.74 -22.30 -6.02
N ASP A 143 -3.18 -23.43 -6.43
CA ASP A 143 -3.42 -24.06 -7.75
C ASP A 143 -4.92 -24.31 -8.03
N GLU A 144 -5.69 -24.60 -7.01
CA GLU A 144 -7.13 -24.85 -7.10
C GLU A 144 -7.96 -23.59 -7.36
N ASN A 145 -7.39 -22.40 -7.16
CA ASN A 145 -8.07 -21.11 -7.32
C ASN A 145 -7.90 -20.50 -8.71
N ILE A 146 -7.18 -21.16 -9.60
CA ILE A 146 -7.01 -20.72 -10.97
C ILE A 146 -7.18 -21.87 -11.95
N VAL A 147 -7.91 -21.64 -13.04
CA VAL A 147 -8.04 -22.60 -14.13
C VAL A 147 -7.38 -22.01 -15.37
N MET A 148 -6.34 -22.68 -15.81
CA MET A 148 -5.55 -22.31 -17.00
C MET A 148 -5.87 -23.25 -18.17
N ARG A 149 -5.97 -22.69 -19.39
CA ARG A 149 -5.97 -23.46 -20.63
C ARG A 149 -5.10 -22.74 -21.66
N ASP A 150 -4.17 -23.45 -22.26
CA ASP A 150 -3.27 -22.93 -23.32
C ASP A 150 -2.62 -21.57 -22.94
N ASN A 151 -2.05 -21.48 -21.74
CA ASN A 151 -1.44 -20.26 -21.17
C ASN A 151 -2.42 -19.08 -21.00
N ARG A 152 -3.72 -19.34 -20.90
CA ARG A 152 -4.75 -18.34 -20.62
C ARG A 152 -5.50 -18.69 -19.37
N ILE A 153 -5.81 -17.72 -18.56
CA ILE A 153 -6.72 -17.88 -17.43
C ILE A 153 -8.14 -17.99 -17.99
N GLU A 154 -8.82 -19.08 -17.70
CA GLU A 154 -10.26 -19.25 -18.01
C GLU A 154 -11.13 -18.75 -16.87
N LYS A 155 -10.70 -19.05 -15.65
CA LYS A 155 -11.49 -18.80 -14.46
C LYS A 155 -10.60 -18.67 -13.23
N ILE A 156 -11.03 -17.83 -12.28
CA ILE A 156 -10.48 -17.78 -10.94
C ILE A 156 -11.53 -18.01 -9.88
N ARG A 157 -11.12 -18.52 -8.72
CA ARG A 157 -11.94 -18.69 -7.54
C ARG A 157 -11.50 -17.69 -6.46
N ILE A 158 -12.47 -17.05 -5.85
CA ILE A 158 -12.27 -15.94 -4.92
C ILE A 158 -13.01 -16.27 -3.62
N LEU A 159 -12.34 -16.14 -2.50
CA LEU A 159 -12.97 -16.25 -1.20
C LEU A 159 -13.80 -14.99 -0.91
N ASN A 160 -15.10 -15.15 -0.75
CA ASN A 160 -15.96 -14.14 -0.15
C ASN A 160 -15.75 -14.15 1.37
N ARG A 161 -15.01 -13.18 1.89
CA ARG A 161 -14.67 -13.09 3.32
C ARG A 161 -15.84 -12.69 4.21
N GLU A 162 -16.98 -12.32 3.64
CA GLU A 162 -18.21 -12.03 4.40
C GLU A 162 -19.02 -13.28 4.67
N THR A 163 -19.07 -14.21 3.69
CA THR A 163 -19.86 -15.44 3.79
C THR A 163 -19.02 -16.68 4.06
N GLY A 164 -17.71 -16.63 3.76
CA GLY A 164 -16.82 -17.79 3.78
C GLY A 164 -16.96 -18.71 2.55
N GLU A 165 -17.75 -18.32 1.56
CA GLU A 165 -17.98 -19.10 0.34
C GLU A 165 -16.99 -18.75 -0.77
N MET A 166 -16.71 -19.72 -1.66
CA MET A 166 -15.92 -19.51 -2.86
C MET A 166 -16.82 -19.09 -4.02
N GLU A 167 -16.46 -17.98 -4.67
CA GLU A 167 -17.12 -17.44 -5.85
C GLU A 167 -16.24 -17.65 -7.08
N GLU A 168 -16.84 -17.87 -8.25
CA GLU A 168 -16.11 -18.08 -9.50
C GLU A 168 -16.31 -16.89 -10.45
N TYR A 169 -15.19 -16.43 -11.05
CA TYR A 169 -15.18 -15.33 -12.00
C TYR A 169 -14.52 -15.74 -13.30
N THR A 170 -15.19 -15.40 -14.41
CA THR A 170 -14.71 -15.62 -15.77
C THR A 170 -14.59 -14.30 -16.51
N GLY A 171 -13.62 -14.20 -17.41
CA GLY A 171 -13.40 -12.98 -18.18
C GLY A 171 -12.55 -13.21 -19.41
N SER A 172 -12.56 -12.22 -20.31
CA SER A 172 -11.71 -12.25 -21.49
C SER A 172 -10.26 -11.88 -21.16
N VAL A 173 -10.08 -11.00 -20.17
CA VAL A 173 -8.78 -10.53 -19.67
C VAL A 173 -8.80 -10.57 -18.15
N PHE A 174 -7.70 -11.00 -17.56
CA PHE A 174 -7.47 -10.94 -16.12
C PHE A 174 -6.32 -9.99 -15.85
N LEU A 175 -6.46 -9.17 -14.81
CA LEU A 175 -5.48 -8.18 -14.43
C LEU A 175 -5.13 -8.36 -12.95
N ASP A 176 -3.85 -8.55 -12.69
CA ASP A 176 -3.31 -8.49 -11.34
C ASP A 176 -3.04 -7.02 -10.98
N ALA A 177 -3.79 -6.52 -10.03
CA ALA A 177 -3.61 -5.21 -9.42
C ALA A 177 -3.38 -5.35 -7.91
N THR A 178 -2.93 -6.50 -7.46
CA THR A 178 -2.49 -6.69 -6.08
C THR A 178 -1.16 -5.97 -5.84
N TYR A 179 -0.76 -5.83 -4.58
CA TYR A 179 0.58 -5.36 -4.26
C TYR A 179 1.61 -6.49 -4.31
N GLU A 180 1.13 -7.72 -4.15
CA GLU A 180 1.95 -8.92 -4.00
C GLU A 180 2.22 -9.64 -5.34
N GLY A 181 1.35 -9.49 -6.35
CA GLY A 181 1.46 -10.19 -7.63
C GLY A 181 0.92 -11.62 -7.60
N ASP A 182 -0.03 -11.89 -6.71
CA ASP A 182 -0.54 -13.23 -6.41
C ASP A 182 -1.19 -13.91 -7.61
N LEU A 183 -1.98 -13.16 -8.40
CA LEU A 183 -2.61 -13.71 -9.59
C LEU A 183 -1.59 -14.03 -10.68
N GLY A 184 -0.58 -13.16 -10.85
CA GLY A 184 0.50 -13.39 -11.79
C GLY A 184 1.32 -14.63 -11.43
N ALA A 185 1.64 -14.80 -10.15
CA ALA A 185 2.35 -15.97 -9.65
C ALA A 185 1.54 -17.26 -9.86
N ALA A 186 0.27 -17.27 -9.50
CA ALA A 186 -0.62 -18.42 -9.72
C ALA A 186 -0.81 -18.75 -11.21
N ALA A 187 -0.74 -17.76 -12.09
CA ALA A 187 -0.79 -17.97 -13.54
C ALA A 187 0.53 -18.49 -14.14
N GLY A 188 1.56 -18.72 -13.32
CA GLY A 188 2.86 -19.19 -13.75
C GLY A 188 3.73 -18.15 -14.44
N VAL A 189 3.43 -16.84 -14.24
CA VAL A 189 4.29 -15.76 -14.74
C VAL A 189 5.62 -15.80 -13.99
N PRO A 190 6.78 -15.83 -14.69
CA PRO A 190 8.06 -15.78 -14.00
C PRO A 190 8.21 -14.51 -13.17
N PHE A 191 8.62 -14.66 -11.91
CA PHE A 191 8.83 -13.55 -11.00
C PHE A 191 10.11 -13.75 -10.19
N ARG A 192 10.53 -12.69 -9.50
CA ARG A 192 11.68 -12.69 -8.60
C ARG A 192 11.28 -12.14 -7.25
N VAL A 193 11.96 -12.64 -6.23
CA VAL A 193 11.90 -12.13 -4.87
C VAL A 193 13.35 -11.87 -4.41
N GLY A 194 13.53 -10.78 -3.66
CA GLY A 194 14.83 -10.40 -3.12
C GLY A 194 15.66 -9.53 -4.05
N ARG A 195 16.95 -9.40 -3.72
CA ARG A 195 17.90 -8.56 -4.46
C ARG A 195 18.57 -9.33 -5.58
N GLU A 196 18.81 -8.65 -6.69
CA GLU A 196 19.60 -9.16 -7.81
C GLU A 196 21.10 -9.06 -7.50
N GLY A 197 21.88 -9.99 -8.04
CA GLY A 197 23.33 -9.93 -8.01
C GLY A 197 23.86 -9.11 -9.18
N LYS A 198 25.01 -8.46 -9.01
CA LYS A 198 25.66 -7.67 -10.05
C LYS A 198 26.02 -8.50 -11.29
N ASP A 199 26.25 -9.77 -11.10
CA ASP A 199 26.59 -10.75 -12.14
C ASP A 199 25.40 -11.17 -13.01
N GLU A 200 24.15 -10.90 -12.57
CA GLU A 200 22.97 -11.28 -13.35
C GLU A 200 22.73 -10.35 -14.55
N PHE A 201 22.80 -9.01 -14.33
CA PHE A 201 22.52 -8.01 -15.37
C PHE A 201 23.59 -6.92 -15.48
N GLY A 202 24.66 -7.00 -14.70
CA GLY A 202 25.74 -6.02 -14.70
C GLY A 202 25.36 -4.65 -14.09
N GLU A 203 24.26 -4.57 -13.37
CA GLU A 203 23.82 -3.31 -12.76
C GLU A 203 24.74 -2.88 -11.62
N PRO A 204 25.27 -1.64 -11.63
CA PRO A 204 26.25 -1.19 -10.64
C PRO A 204 25.75 -1.20 -9.19
N GLY A 205 24.45 -1.02 -9.01
CA GLY A 205 23.79 -0.98 -7.69
C GLY A 205 23.27 -2.32 -7.18
N ALA A 206 23.29 -3.38 -8.01
CA ALA A 206 22.73 -4.67 -7.63
C ALA A 206 23.48 -5.30 -6.45
N GLY A 207 22.75 -5.81 -5.46
CA GLY A 207 23.31 -6.41 -4.24
C GLY A 207 24.02 -5.44 -3.29
N ARG A 208 23.85 -4.14 -3.50
CA ARG A 208 24.40 -3.08 -2.67
C ARG A 208 23.38 -2.63 -1.61
N VAL A 209 23.87 -2.40 -0.39
CA VAL A 209 23.14 -1.75 0.69
C VAL A 209 23.63 -0.31 0.82
N TYR A 210 22.71 0.62 0.93
CA TYR A 210 23.01 2.03 1.16
C TYR A 210 22.76 2.39 2.62
N LYS A 211 23.66 3.15 3.24
CA LYS A 211 23.40 3.71 4.59
C LYS A 211 22.29 4.77 4.54
N TYR A 212 22.16 5.45 3.40
CA TYR A 212 21.12 6.44 3.10
C TYR A 212 21.15 6.74 1.59
N TRP A 213 20.16 7.47 1.11
CA TRP A 213 20.03 7.79 -0.32
C TRP A 213 21.33 8.37 -0.93
N GLY A 214 21.87 7.65 -1.91
CA GLY A 214 23.09 8.07 -2.59
C GLY A 214 24.34 8.09 -1.71
N GLY A 215 24.26 7.58 -0.49
CA GLY A 215 25.34 7.53 0.46
C GLY A 215 26.38 6.46 0.18
N PRO A 216 27.38 6.36 1.06
CA PRO A 216 28.39 5.32 0.96
C PRO A 216 27.77 3.93 1.12
N GLU A 217 28.51 2.97 0.62
CA GLU A 217 28.18 1.57 0.75
C GLU A 217 28.01 1.18 2.21
N GLY A 218 26.91 0.51 2.52
CA GLY A 218 26.59 0.03 3.85
C GLY A 218 27.05 -1.40 4.09
N ASP A 219 27.05 -1.79 5.35
CA ASP A 219 27.29 -3.17 5.76
C ASP A 219 26.25 -4.10 5.14
N GLY A 220 26.66 -5.31 4.75
CA GLY A 220 25.80 -6.26 4.04
C GLY A 220 25.76 -6.07 2.52
N SER A 221 26.54 -5.16 1.93
CA SER A 221 26.76 -5.06 0.50
C SER A 221 27.58 -6.25 0.01
N THR A 222 26.92 -7.27 -0.46
CA THR A 222 27.58 -8.49 -0.97
C THR A 222 27.76 -8.49 -2.47
N PHE A 223 27.04 -7.61 -3.19
CA PHE A 223 26.89 -7.57 -4.65
C PHE A 223 26.40 -8.89 -5.26
N LYS A 224 25.93 -9.80 -4.43
CA LYS A 224 25.38 -11.10 -4.81
C LYS A 224 23.86 -11.10 -4.63
N LYS A 225 23.20 -11.98 -5.37
CA LYS A 225 21.77 -12.26 -5.19
C LYS A 225 21.50 -12.78 -3.78
N ASP A 226 20.41 -12.33 -3.18
CA ASP A 226 19.86 -12.86 -1.94
C ASP A 226 18.33 -12.66 -1.87
N ASN A 227 17.72 -13.11 -0.77
CA ASN A 227 16.28 -13.05 -0.56
C ASN A 227 15.83 -11.81 0.24
N ALA A 228 16.72 -10.82 0.44
CA ALA A 228 16.35 -9.61 1.16
C ALA A 228 15.35 -8.78 0.36
N VAL A 229 14.30 -8.32 1.02
CA VAL A 229 13.27 -7.43 0.45
C VAL A 229 13.31 -6.11 1.20
N GLN A 230 12.75 -5.06 0.58
CA GLN A 230 12.61 -3.78 1.24
C GLN A 230 11.65 -3.91 2.42
N SER A 231 11.99 -3.30 3.55
CA SER A 231 11.12 -3.23 4.72
C SER A 231 9.82 -2.48 4.41
N TYR A 232 8.75 -2.93 5.03
CA TYR A 232 7.47 -2.23 5.01
C TYR A 232 7.41 -1.20 6.13
N ASN A 233 6.70 -0.12 5.91
CA ASN A 233 6.38 0.85 6.95
C ASN A 233 4.87 1.05 7.09
N TYR A 234 4.48 1.57 8.24
CA TYR A 234 3.13 2.07 8.46
C TYR A 234 3.07 3.55 8.13
N ARG A 235 1.98 3.97 7.48
CA ARG A 235 1.66 5.38 7.27
C ARG A 235 0.56 5.79 8.23
N LEU A 236 0.83 6.83 9.01
CA LEU A 236 -0.05 7.28 10.08
C LEU A 236 -0.60 8.66 9.75
N CYS A 237 -1.92 8.75 9.66
CA CYS A 237 -2.61 10.03 9.57
C CYS A 237 -2.78 10.62 10.99
N LEU A 238 -1.79 11.36 11.42
CA LEU A 238 -1.80 12.00 12.76
C LEU A 238 -2.42 13.38 12.68
N THR A 239 -2.90 13.86 13.84
CA THR A 239 -3.38 15.23 14.00
C THR A 239 -3.08 15.76 15.39
N ASN A 240 -2.78 17.06 15.48
CA ASN A 240 -2.68 17.78 16.74
C ASN A 240 -3.96 18.58 17.07
N ASN A 241 -4.99 18.52 16.23
CA ASN A 241 -6.25 19.20 16.47
C ASN A 241 -6.98 18.57 17.66
N PRO A 242 -7.19 19.33 18.77
CA PRO A 242 -7.85 18.79 19.97
C PRO A 242 -9.26 18.28 19.72
N ALA A 243 -9.95 18.78 18.69
CA ALA A 243 -11.33 18.41 18.40
C ALA A 243 -11.50 16.99 17.86
N ASN A 244 -10.46 16.44 17.24
CA ASN A 244 -10.54 15.13 16.57
C ASN A 244 -9.31 14.21 16.78
N ARG A 245 -8.33 14.64 17.59
CA ARG A 245 -7.21 13.78 17.93
C ARG A 245 -7.66 12.65 18.86
N VAL A 246 -7.13 11.46 18.61
CA VAL A 246 -7.29 10.30 19.49
C VAL A 246 -5.92 10.02 20.11
N ALA A 247 -5.90 9.81 21.43
CA ALA A 247 -4.65 9.45 22.12
C ALA A 247 -4.23 8.04 21.76
N PHE A 248 -2.92 7.83 21.65
CA PHE A 248 -2.37 6.48 21.50
C PHE A 248 -2.64 5.68 22.79
N THR A 249 -3.06 4.45 22.60
CA THR A 249 -3.19 3.48 23.70
C THR A 249 -2.07 2.45 23.60
N LYS A 250 -1.62 1.97 24.76
CA LYS A 250 -0.62 0.91 24.80
C LYS A 250 -1.22 -0.37 24.18
N PRO A 251 -0.57 -0.99 23.17
CA PRO A 251 -1.02 -2.27 22.63
C PRO A 251 -1.02 -3.37 23.69
N ALA A 252 -1.94 -4.35 23.56
CA ALA A 252 -2.06 -5.46 24.52
C ALA A 252 -0.77 -6.31 24.61
N HIS A 253 -0.05 -6.45 23.50
CA HIS A 253 1.19 -7.24 23.38
C HIS A 253 2.44 -6.37 23.24
N TYR A 254 2.43 -5.16 23.83
CA TYR A 254 3.59 -4.29 23.79
C TYR A 254 4.70 -4.80 24.71
N ASN A 255 5.86 -5.09 24.14
CA ASN A 255 7.09 -5.32 24.87
C ASN A 255 8.09 -4.20 24.53
N ARG A 256 8.57 -3.48 25.56
CA ARG A 256 9.49 -2.35 25.36
C ARG A 256 10.84 -2.78 24.80
N GLU A 257 11.30 -3.98 25.15
CA GLU A 257 12.62 -4.47 24.74
C GLU A 257 12.73 -4.69 23.23
N ASP A 258 11.61 -4.98 22.54
CA ASP A 258 11.57 -5.12 21.09
C ASP A 258 11.88 -3.79 20.36
N TYR A 259 11.80 -2.67 21.09
CA TYR A 259 12.02 -1.31 20.55
C TYR A 259 13.21 -0.61 21.23
N ALA A 260 13.96 -1.27 22.07
CA ALA A 260 15.04 -0.66 22.85
C ALA A 260 16.16 -0.09 21.97
N SER A 261 16.47 -0.75 20.86
CA SER A 261 17.47 -0.29 19.88
C SER A 261 17.09 1.05 19.26
N ILE A 262 15.79 1.30 18.98
CA ILE A 262 15.32 2.57 18.44
C ILE A 262 15.60 3.70 19.40
N VAL A 263 15.38 3.48 20.70
CA VAL A 263 15.66 4.46 21.75
C VAL A 263 17.15 4.81 21.77
N GLU A 264 18.01 3.80 21.73
CA GLU A 264 19.46 4.00 21.69
C GLU A 264 19.88 4.75 20.41
N ASP A 265 19.38 4.37 19.26
CA ASP A 265 19.68 4.99 17.99
C ASP A 265 19.30 6.49 17.96
N VAL A 266 18.14 6.85 18.48
CA VAL A 266 17.73 8.26 18.63
C VAL A 266 18.65 9.01 19.56
N TRP A 267 18.98 8.44 20.73
CA TRP A 267 19.77 9.09 21.76
C TRP A 267 21.26 9.23 21.35
N THR A 268 21.81 8.26 20.65
CA THR A 268 23.21 8.31 20.16
C THR A 268 23.37 9.18 18.92
N GLY A 269 22.27 9.67 18.33
CA GLY A 269 22.29 10.49 17.13
C GLY A 269 22.37 9.70 15.82
N ARG A 270 22.27 8.38 15.85
CA ARG A 270 22.28 7.54 14.66
C ARG A 270 21.14 7.89 13.70
N ASN A 271 20.02 8.37 14.26
CA ASN A 271 18.83 8.81 13.56
C ASN A 271 18.67 10.32 13.50
N THR A 272 19.75 11.03 13.30
CA THR A 272 19.78 12.50 13.10
C THR A 272 20.27 12.84 11.71
N ASP A 273 20.14 14.11 11.31
CA ASP A 273 20.74 14.59 10.07
C ASP A 273 22.27 14.35 10.05
N ALA A 274 22.90 14.26 11.23
CA ALA A 274 24.28 13.87 11.38
C ALA A 274 24.54 12.41 10.98
N ALA A 275 23.57 11.52 11.06
CA ALA A 275 23.69 10.15 10.55
C ALA A 275 23.92 10.12 9.04
N MET A 276 23.35 11.08 8.33
CA MET A 276 23.61 11.30 6.90
C MET A 276 25.09 11.66 6.63
N GLN A 277 25.79 12.17 7.64
CA GLN A 277 27.21 12.53 7.62
C GLN A 277 28.08 11.43 8.22
N CYS A 278 27.55 10.22 8.39
CA CYS A 278 28.28 9.08 8.95
C CYS A 278 28.72 9.31 10.40
N VAL A 279 27.79 9.23 11.33
CA VAL A 279 28.12 9.23 12.77
C VAL A 279 29.11 8.11 13.08
N THR A 280 30.30 8.50 13.56
CA THR A 280 31.34 7.53 13.88
C THR A 280 31.06 6.85 15.23
N PRO A 281 31.68 5.68 15.51
CA PRO A 281 31.59 5.06 16.82
C PRO A 281 32.03 5.99 17.97
N GLU A 282 33.03 6.84 17.73
CA GLU A 282 33.52 7.81 18.70
C GLU A 282 32.45 8.88 19.00
N MET A 283 31.77 9.38 17.98
CA MET A 283 30.67 10.32 18.15
C MET A 283 29.51 9.69 18.93
N MET A 284 29.20 8.43 18.67
CA MET A 284 28.16 7.70 19.40
C MET A 284 28.55 7.53 20.89
N GLU A 285 29.79 7.18 21.17
CA GLU A 285 30.27 7.03 22.55
C GLU A 285 30.29 8.37 23.30
N GLU A 286 30.71 9.44 22.66
CA GLU A 286 30.65 10.79 23.26
C GLU A 286 29.20 11.18 23.57
N ASN A 287 28.28 10.87 22.68
CA ASN A 287 26.86 11.15 22.89
C ASN A 287 26.27 10.32 24.04
N ARG A 288 26.66 9.06 24.19
CA ARG A 288 26.27 8.24 25.35
C ARG A 288 26.68 8.87 26.68
N LYS A 289 27.86 9.48 26.73
CA LYS A 289 28.30 10.23 27.93
C LYS A 289 27.40 11.43 28.22
N HIS A 290 27.00 12.15 27.17
CA HIS A 290 26.08 13.30 27.32
C HIS A 290 24.68 12.88 27.73
N ILE A 291 24.19 11.75 27.28
CA ILE A 291 22.90 11.16 27.72
C ILE A 291 22.93 10.91 29.22
N LYS A 292 24.01 10.30 29.73
CA LYS A 292 24.17 10.02 31.17
C LYS A 292 24.19 11.29 32.04
N THR A 293 24.63 12.39 31.49
CA THR A 293 24.67 13.69 32.18
C THR A 293 23.41 14.55 31.98
N GLY A 294 22.40 14.03 31.26
CA GLY A 294 21.17 14.75 30.97
C GLY A 294 21.31 15.86 29.93
N ASN A 295 22.42 15.89 29.19
CA ASN A 295 22.67 16.89 28.15
C ASN A 295 22.96 16.22 26.79
N PRO A 296 21.95 15.69 26.10
CA PRO A 296 22.11 15.01 24.80
C PRO A 296 22.33 15.95 23.62
N SER A 297 22.40 17.25 23.84
CA SER A 297 22.23 18.28 22.81
C SER A 297 23.53 18.70 22.08
N LYS A 298 24.61 17.93 22.16
CA LYS A 298 25.87 18.29 21.49
C LYS A 298 26.04 17.71 20.10
N LEU A 299 25.13 16.87 19.62
CA LEU A 299 25.16 16.42 18.24
C LEU A 299 24.57 17.48 17.32
N PRO A 300 25.14 17.65 16.13
CA PRO A 300 24.52 18.46 15.08
C PRO A 300 23.14 17.95 14.74
N GLY A 301 22.16 18.84 14.69
CA GLY A 301 20.76 18.46 14.45
C GLY A 301 20.02 18.16 15.75
N ASP A 302 19.35 19.13 16.23
CA ASP A 302 18.78 19.27 17.58
C ASP A 302 17.34 18.81 17.71
N LYS A 303 16.80 18.09 16.72
CA LYS A 303 15.43 17.57 16.80
C LYS A 303 15.44 16.18 17.40
N TRP A 304 14.84 16.00 18.53
CA TRP A 304 14.73 14.75 19.27
C TRP A 304 13.28 14.26 19.29
N GLY A 305 13.10 12.97 19.47
CA GLY A 305 11.79 12.35 19.55
C GLY A 305 11.26 11.84 18.21
N ILE A 306 9.96 11.60 18.14
CA ILE A 306 9.31 10.92 17.00
C ILE A 306 9.56 11.65 15.66
N ALA A 307 9.67 12.97 15.68
CA ALA A 307 9.95 13.76 14.48
C ALA A 307 11.34 13.48 13.87
N LYS A 308 12.21 12.76 14.56
CA LYS A 308 13.51 12.33 14.07
C LYS A 308 13.52 10.98 13.40
N ILE A 309 12.58 10.14 13.79
CA ILE A 309 12.43 8.78 13.27
C ILE A 309 11.24 8.65 12.30
N THR A 310 10.53 9.75 12.05
CA THR A 310 9.41 9.80 11.12
C THR A 310 9.54 10.97 10.18
N ASN A 311 9.29 10.73 8.91
CA ASN A 311 9.01 11.80 7.97
C ASN A 311 7.56 12.24 8.14
N ILE A 312 7.35 13.54 8.35
CA ILE A 312 6.03 14.11 8.57
C ILE A 312 5.73 15.11 7.46
N VAL A 313 4.83 14.75 6.58
CA VAL A 313 4.31 15.66 5.54
C VAL A 313 2.94 16.16 5.96
N HIS A 314 2.74 17.46 5.90
CA HIS A 314 1.45 18.06 6.21
C HIS A 314 0.45 17.85 5.07
N VAL A 315 -0.74 17.43 5.45
CA VAL A 315 -1.91 17.34 4.59
C VAL A 315 -3.04 18.22 5.15
N PRO A 316 -4.07 18.57 4.39
CA PRO A 316 -5.11 19.50 4.85
C PRO A 316 -5.75 19.12 6.20
N ASN A 317 -6.36 20.10 6.84
CA ASN A 317 -7.08 19.98 8.12
C ASN A 317 -6.19 19.58 9.31
N MET A 318 -4.97 20.12 9.37
CA MET A 318 -3.99 19.86 10.44
C MET A 318 -3.67 18.37 10.61
N LYS A 319 -3.70 17.63 9.52
CA LYS A 319 -3.33 16.22 9.49
C LYS A 319 -1.97 16.01 8.83
N THR A 320 -1.47 14.81 8.93
CA THR A 320 -0.15 14.44 8.40
C THR A 320 -0.20 13.11 7.67
N ASP A 321 0.70 12.93 6.73
CA ASP A 321 1.22 11.63 6.35
C ASP A 321 2.54 11.46 7.11
N ALA A 322 2.55 10.58 8.10
CA ALA A 322 3.72 10.28 8.89
C ALA A 322 4.20 8.86 8.60
N ASN A 323 5.46 8.73 8.22
CA ASN A 323 6.08 7.45 7.89
C ASN A 323 7.54 7.42 8.36
N ASN A 324 8.32 6.42 7.97
CA ASN A 324 9.73 6.34 8.31
C ASN A 324 10.51 7.51 7.69
N GLN A 325 11.59 7.90 8.35
CA GLN A 325 12.45 8.99 7.88
C GLN A 325 13.45 8.51 6.84
N HIS A 326 13.79 9.41 5.90
CA HIS A 326 14.87 9.19 4.94
C HIS A 326 16.19 8.85 5.62
N GLY A 327 16.88 7.86 5.09
CA GLY A 327 18.26 7.57 5.38
C GLY A 327 18.54 7.08 6.77
N VAL A 328 17.53 6.65 7.49
CA VAL A 328 17.70 6.23 8.85
C VAL A 328 17.40 4.76 9.05
N PHE A 329 18.15 4.17 9.91
CA PHE A 329 18.19 2.80 10.30
C PHE A 329 16.97 2.32 11.11
N VAL A 330 15.94 3.10 11.19
CA VAL A 330 14.64 2.66 11.68
C VAL A 330 13.86 2.10 10.50
N SER A 331 14.48 1.26 9.76
CA SER A 331 13.70 0.31 9.03
C SER A 331 13.23 -0.70 10.05
N THR A 332 12.03 -1.03 9.97
CA THR A 332 11.39 -2.10 10.72
C THR A 332 11.89 -3.44 10.21
N ASP A 333 13.16 -3.71 10.39
CA ASP A 333 13.72 -5.02 10.10
C ASP A 333 13.38 -6.00 11.20
#